data_bd69928710734213bb2d5fd0231ae073
#
_entry.id   bd69928710734213bb2d5fd0231ae073
#
_cell.length_a   1.000
_cell.length_b   1.000
_cell.length_c   1.000
_cell.angle_alpha   90.00
_cell.angle_beta   90.00
_cell.angle_gamma   90.00
#
_symmetry.space_group_name_H-M   'P 1'
#
loop_
_entity.id
_entity.type
_entity.pdbx_description
1 polymer ?
#
loop_
_entity_poly.entity_id
_entity_poly.type
_entity_poly.pdbx_seq_one_letter_code
_entity_poly.pdbx_strand_id
1 'polypeptide(L)'
;PGDRGFGITATGTKARRDLHGYSTVAVDPNVIPLGTKLYVEGYGYAIAEDTGGAVRGNIIDLYFEPGSNEFKRWFTHNTTVYILK
;
A
#
# COMPACT_ATOMS: atom_id res chain seq x y z
N PRO A 1 5.49 -10.00 -6.05
CA PRO A 1 4.21 -10.43 -5.50
C PRO A 1 3.32 -11.09 -6.52
N GLY A 2 3.45 -10.71 -7.75
CA GLY A 2 2.60 -11.28 -8.78
C GLY A 2 2.73 -12.77 -8.97
N ASP A 3 3.85 -13.32 -8.58
CA ASP A 3 4.13 -14.73 -8.82
C ASP A 3 3.49 -15.64 -7.78
N ARG A 4 2.96 -15.08 -6.72
CA ARG A 4 2.39 -15.89 -5.65
C ARG A 4 0.89 -15.99 -5.70
N GLY A 5 0.36 -15.71 -6.86
CA GLY A 5 -1.06 -15.66 -7.03
C GLY A 5 -1.52 -14.23 -7.14
N PHE A 6 -2.42 -13.99 -8.04
CA PHE A 6 -2.89 -12.66 -8.34
C PHE A 6 -3.50 -12.01 -7.11
N GLY A 7 -3.00 -10.84 -6.73
CA GLY A 7 -3.54 -10.07 -5.62
C GLY A 7 -3.12 -10.52 -4.23
N ILE A 8 -2.19 -11.46 -4.12
CA ILE A 8 -1.71 -11.92 -2.81
C ILE A 8 -0.45 -11.16 -2.45
N THR A 9 -0.43 -10.59 -1.27
CA THR A 9 0.66 -9.74 -0.78
C THR A 9 1.78 -10.56 -0.14
N ALA A 10 2.86 -9.89 0.22
CA ALA A 10 4.00 -10.53 0.87
C ALA A 10 3.63 -11.13 2.22
N THR A 11 2.63 -10.59 2.91
CA THR A 11 2.17 -11.14 4.19
C THR A 11 1.12 -12.23 4.02
N GLY A 12 0.79 -12.58 2.77
CA GLY A 12 -0.18 -13.66 2.50
C GLY A 12 -1.62 -13.20 2.48
N THR A 13 -1.87 -11.91 2.61
CA THR A 13 -3.22 -11.37 2.58
C THR A 13 -3.59 -11.01 1.14
N LYS A 14 -4.89 -10.81 0.92
CA LYS A 14 -5.35 -10.34 -0.39
C LYS A 14 -5.27 -8.82 -0.42
N ALA A 15 -4.67 -8.27 -1.47
CA ALA A 15 -4.60 -6.83 -1.65
C ALA A 15 -6.02 -6.27 -1.77
N ARG A 16 -6.25 -5.13 -1.12
CA ARG A 16 -7.58 -4.54 -1.07
C ARG A 16 -7.52 -3.03 -0.96
N ARG A 17 -8.55 -2.39 -1.45
CA ARG A 17 -8.83 -0.98 -1.21
C ARG A 17 -10.07 -0.91 -0.32
N ASP A 18 -9.90 -0.48 0.92
CA ASP A 18 -10.99 -0.45 1.89
C ASP A 18 -11.15 0.98 2.40
N LEU A 19 -12.18 1.66 1.95
CA LEU A 19 -12.42 3.06 2.29
C LEU A 19 -12.88 3.23 3.74
N HIS A 20 -13.31 2.16 4.38
CA HIS A 20 -13.80 2.20 5.76
C HIS A 20 -12.86 1.46 6.73
N GLY A 21 -11.75 0.98 6.25
CA GLY A 21 -10.81 0.24 7.05
C GLY A 21 -9.38 0.47 6.56
N TYR A 22 -8.59 -0.59 6.54
CA TYR A 22 -7.19 -0.50 6.14
C TYR A 22 -7.00 -1.06 4.75
N SER A 23 -6.48 -0.23 3.86
CA SER A 23 -6.11 -0.66 2.51
C SER A 23 -4.69 -1.20 2.51
N THR A 24 -4.35 -1.94 1.47
CA THR A 24 -3.02 -2.51 1.32
C THR A 24 -2.06 -1.51 0.70
N VAL A 25 -0.84 -1.41 1.27
CA VAL A 25 0.23 -0.66 0.62
C VAL A 25 1.49 -1.51 0.61
N ALA A 26 2.31 -1.29 -0.41
CA ALA A 26 3.63 -1.89 -0.50
C ALA A 26 4.66 -0.90 0.02
N VAL A 27 5.65 -1.40 0.72
CA VAL A 27 6.67 -0.59 1.39
C VAL A 27 8.04 -1.24 1.23
N ASP A 28 9.08 -0.48 1.58
CA ASP A 28 10.40 -1.05 1.82
C ASP A 28 10.43 -1.51 3.28
N PRO A 29 10.51 -2.82 3.53
CA PRO A 29 10.42 -3.31 4.91
C PRO A 29 11.62 -2.93 5.77
N ASN A 30 12.68 -2.41 5.18
CA ASN A 30 13.78 -1.85 5.96
C ASN A 30 13.46 -0.45 6.49
N VAL A 31 12.45 0.19 5.96
CA VAL A 31 12.02 1.52 6.39
C VAL A 31 10.74 1.41 7.21
N ILE A 32 9.77 0.66 6.71
CA ILE A 32 8.48 0.46 7.38
C ILE A 32 8.27 -1.05 7.50
N PRO A 33 8.34 -1.61 8.70
CA PRO A 33 8.16 -3.05 8.85
C PRO A 33 6.78 -3.50 8.37
N LEU A 34 6.72 -4.70 7.80
CA LEU A 34 5.44 -5.28 7.41
C LEU A 34 4.55 -5.44 8.65
N GLY A 35 3.27 -5.19 8.48
CA GLY A 35 2.30 -5.19 9.57
C GLY A 35 2.06 -3.83 10.18
N THR A 36 2.86 -2.82 9.83
CA THR A 36 2.70 -1.47 10.34
C THR A 36 1.42 -0.84 9.81
N LYS A 37 0.66 -0.23 10.69
CA LYS A 37 -0.52 0.53 10.30
C LYS A 37 -0.13 1.98 10.05
N LEU A 38 -0.72 2.55 9.01
CA LEU A 38 -0.37 3.87 8.51
C LEU A 38 -1.63 4.68 8.26
N TYR A 39 -1.44 5.99 8.23
CA TYR A 39 -2.41 6.87 7.60
C TYR A 39 -1.68 7.64 6.50
N VAL A 40 -2.17 7.51 5.27
CA VAL A 40 -1.58 8.16 4.11
C VAL A 40 -2.47 9.32 3.70
N GLU A 41 -1.92 10.52 3.75
CA GLU A 41 -2.68 11.72 3.45
C GLU A 41 -3.18 11.68 2.01
N GLY A 42 -4.47 11.90 1.82
CA GLY A 42 -5.11 11.80 0.52
C GLY A 42 -5.56 10.40 0.12
N TYR A 43 -5.17 9.39 0.88
CA TYR A 43 -5.51 7.99 0.57
C TYR A 43 -6.31 7.34 1.69
N GLY A 44 -5.87 7.51 2.93
CA GLY A 44 -6.57 6.98 4.08
C GLY A 44 -5.74 5.98 4.88
N TYR A 45 -6.40 5.22 5.72
CA TYR A 45 -5.74 4.22 6.54
C TYR A 45 -5.25 3.05 5.70
N ALA A 46 -4.08 2.55 6.05
CA ALA A 46 -3.44 1.48 5.30
C ALA A 46 -2.63 0.59 6.24
N ILE A 47 -2.31 -0.59 5.75
CA ILE A 47 -1.43 -1.50 6.46
C ILE A 47 -0.33 -1.95 5.49
N ALA A 48 0.90 -1.98 5.97
CA ALA A 48 2.04 -2.40 5.18
C ALA A 48 2.02 -3.91 5.04
N GLU A 49 1.57 -4.40 3.89
CA GLU A 49 1.37 -5.82 3.67
C GLU A 49 2.18 -6.36 2.51
N ASP A 50 2.78 -5.50 1.72
CA ASP A 50 3.45 -5.96 0.51
C ASP A 50 4.80 -5.27 0.32
N THR A 51 5.57 -5.82 -0.59
CA THR A 51 6.87 -5.28 -1.00
C THR A 51 6.92 -5.28 -2.51
N GLY A 52 7.88 -4.56 -3.06
CA GLY A 52 8.10 -4.56 -4.50
C GLY A 52 9.54 -4.20 -4.81
N GLY A 53 10.05 -4.68 -5.93
CA GLY A 53 11.44 -4.44 -6.30
C GLY A 53 11.79 -2.99 -6.47
N ALA A 54 10.81 -2.17 -6.87
CA ALA A 54 11.01 -0.73 -7.08
C ALA A 54 10.55 0.09 -5.89
N VAL A 55 10.02 -0.52 -4.83
CA VAL A 55 9.51 0.19 -3.66
C VAL A 55 10.61 0.20 -2.62
N ARG A 56 11.41 1.25 -2.64
CA ARG A 56 12.61 1.35 -1.82
C ARG A 56 12.67 2.68 -1.11
N GLY A 57 13.22 2.66 0.13
CA GLY A 57 13.39 3.87 0.91
C GLY A 57 12.04 4.46 1.29
N ASN A 58 11.87 5.74 1.00
CA ASN A 58 10.65 6.47 1.38
C ASN A 58 9.56 6.39 0.31
N ILE A 59 9.66 5.42 -0.58
CA ILE A 59 8.62 5.20 -1.59
C ILE A 59 7.63 4.18 -1.04
N ILE A 60 6.35 4.45 -1.21
CA ILE A 60 5.29 3.48 -0.94
C ILE A 60 4.42 3.36 -2.19
N ASP A 61 3.82 2.21 -2.37
CA ASP A 61 2.96 1.94 -3.50
C ASP A 61 1.56 1.64 -2.98
N LEU A 62 0.60 2.47 -3.38
CA LEU A 62 -0.77 2.37 -2.90
C LEU A 62 -1.57 1.43 -3.79
N TYR A 63 -2.37 0.59 -3.17
CA TYR A 63 -3.22 -0.32 -3.92
C TYR A 63 -4.53 0.38 -4.31
N PHE A 64 -4.93 0.20 -5.55
CA PHE A 64 -6.23 0.63 -6.06
C PHE A 64 -6.88 -0.52 -6.79
N GLU A 65 -8.20 -0.57 -6.76
CA GLU A 65 -8.92 -1.57 -7.54
C GLU A 65 -8.66 -1.32 -9.02
N PRO A 66 -8.32 -2.36 -9.78
CA PRO A 66 -8.05 -2.21 -11.22
C PRO A 66 -9.25 -1.60 -11.93
N GLY A 67 -8.99 -0.57 -12.74
CA GLY A 67 -10.02 0.10 -13.50
C GLY A 67 -10.92 1.04 -12.74
N SER A 68 -10.66 1.24 -11.44
CA SER A 68 -11.47 2.15 -10.65
C SER A 68 -11.24 3.60 -11.06
N ASN A 69 -12.23 4.45 -10.79
CA ASN A 69 -12.08 5.89 -11.04
C ASN A 69 -11.00 6.49 -10.17
N GLU A 70 -10.86 6.00 -8.95
CA GLU A 70 -9.82 6.46 -8.05
C GLU A 70 -8.44 6.21 -8.63
N PHE A 71 -8.21 5.01 -9.16
CA PHE A 71 -6.95 4.67 -9.80
C PHE A 71 -6.66 5.58 -10.98
N LYS A 72 -7.68 5.86 -11.80
CA LYS A 72 -7.52 6.70 -12.98
C LYS A 72 -7.18 8.14 -12.64
N ARG A 73 -7.59 8.61 -11.47
CA ARG A 73 -7.35 9.99 -11.05
C ARG A 73 -6.07 10.15 -10.24
N TRP A 74 -5.52 9.06 -9.75
CA TRP A 74 -4.34 9.14 -8.92
C TRP A 74 -3.11 9.40 -9.78
N PHE A 75 -2.22 10.20 -9.28
CA PHE A 75 -0.92 10.41 -9.92
C PHE A 75 0.15 10.35 -8.85
N THR A 76 1.35 9.97 -9.27
CA THR A 76 2.49 9.88 -8.37
C THR A 76 2.85 11.26 -7.85
N HIS A 77 2.96 11.41 -6.55
CA HIS A 77 3.33 12.66 -5.92
C HIS A 77 3.83 12.40 -4.51
N ASN A 78 4.43 13.42 -3.92
CA ASN A 78 4.86 13.33 -2.53
C ASN A 78 3.65 13.52 -1.62
N THR A 79 3.61 12.73 -0.55
CA THR A 79 2.56 12.87 0.42
C THR A 79 3.11 12.54 1.81
N THR A 80 2.35 12.90 2.83
CA THR A 80 2.74 12.62 4.21
C THR A 80 2.15 11.29 4.64
N VAL A 81 2.99 10.48 5.28
CA VAL A 81 2.60 9.18 5.81
C VAL A 81 2.80 9.22 7.32
N TYR A 82 1.76 8.92 8.05
CA TYR A 82 1.78 8.88 9.51
C TYR A 82 1.85 7.42 9.96
N ILE A 83 2.84 7.11 10.78
CA ILE A 83 2.97 5.77 11.34
C ILE A 83 2.08 5.71 12.58
N LEU A 84 1.15 4.77 12.60
CA LEU A 84 0.23 4.61 13.71
C LEU A 84 0.80 3.64 14.73
N LYS A 85 0.56 3.93 15.98
CA LYS A 85 1.07 3.08 17.06
C LYS A 85 -0.02 2.30 17.75
#